data_355794a70226654abbc0028a355f4052
#
_entry.id   355794a70226654abbc0028a355f4052
#
_cell.length_a   1.000
_cell.length_b   1.000
_cell.length_c   1.000
_cell.angle_alpha   90.00
_cell.angle_beta   90.00
_cell.angle_gamma   90.00
#
_symmetry.space_group_name_H-M   'P 1'
#
loop_
_entity.id
_entity.type
_entity.pdbx_description
1 polymer ?
#
loop_
_entity_poly.entity_id
_entity_poly.type
_entity_poly.pdbx_seq_one_letter_code
_entity_poly.pdbx_strand_id
1 'polypeptide(L)'
;MKKSLSPLNLKIELLTAFRAAILKWFNGKYEPSEKESLRSYINRNLIAATTAVRDAGALKRIVIGPPPAIGGLVVENADPISMLFDNVYGHSVIPRVADMIDEAIGVYEHLRDETGLVRLVSREAIDIEAAFERALRPYFRKGPPTVEKDVQDAVEIILNSLGVDFTREQETAPVGPRSFVPDFCVAGLDLAIEIKLAKLNHTASKIQEELAADISAYRTKWKHILVVIYDNGVISDPYKMRQENIKHFGVSVIIIKH
;
A
#
# COMPACT_ATOMS: atom_id res chain seq x y z
N MET A 1 -15.05 -16.91 19.70
CA MET A 1 -14.36 -17.03 18.38
C MET A 1 -13.07 -16.21 18.45
N LYS A 2 -11.89 -16.86 18.35
CA LYS A 2 -10.62 -16.13 18.22
C LYS A 2 -10.60 -15.50 16.82
N LYS A 3 -10.58 -14.16 16.73
CA LYS A 3 -10.33 -13.47 15.45
C LYS A 3 -8.99 -13.98 14.90
N SER A 4 -8.99 -14.58 13.73
CA SER A 4 -7.76 -14.91 13.00
C SER A 4 -7.04 -13.59 12.73
N LEU A 5 -5.81 -13.45 13.25
CA LEU A 5 -4.96 -12.29 12.97
C LEU A 5 -4.58 -12.30 11.47
N SER A 6 -4.47 -11.12 10.89
CA SER A 6 -3.99 -11.01 9.51
C SER A 6 -2.52 -11.48 9.43
N PRO A 7 -2.06 -11.99 8.28
CA PRO A 7 -0.66 -12.40 8.10
C PRO A 7 0.35 -11.30 8.46
N LEU A 8 0.01 -10.03 8.22
CA LEU A 8 0.86 -8.88 8.58
C LEU A 8 0.91 -8.68 10.08
N ASN A 9 -0.23 -8.76 10.77
CA ASN A 9 -0.25 -8.66 12.23
C ASN A 9 0.56 -9.78 12.89
N LEU A 10 0.53 -11.00 12.36
CA LEU A 10 1.35 -12.10 12.86
C LEU A 10 2.85 -11.82 12.71
N LYS A 11 3.29 -11.21 11.59
CA LYS A 11 4.69 -10.81 11.38
C LYS A 11 5.09 -9.68 12.36
N ILE A 12 4.25 -8.67 12.57
CA ILE A 12 4.49 -7.58 13.53
C ILE A 12 4.61 -8.13 14.95
N GLU A 13 3.69 -9.00 15.39
CA GLU A 13 3.73 -9.61 16.72
C GLU A 13 4.99 -10.47 16.92
N LEU A 14 5.33 -11.30 15.92
CA LEU A 14 6.55 -12.10 15.95
C LEU A 14 7.79 -11.24 16.12
N LEU A 15 7.95 -10.19 15.29
CA LEU A 15 9.11 -9.31 15.33
C LEU A 15 9.19 -8.50 16.61
N THR A 16 8.06 -8.00 17.12
CA THR A 16 7.99 -7.26 18.37
C THR A 16 8.43 -8.14 19.56
N ALA A 17 7.90 -9.36 19.64
CA ALA A 17 8.25 -10.30 20.70
C ALA A 17 9.71 -10.77 20.58
N PHE A 18 10.20 -11.03 19.37
CA PHE A 18 11.59 -11.42 19.13
C PHE A 18 12.56 -10.29 19.50
N ARG A 19 12.26 -9.05 19.11
CA ARG A 19 13.05 -7.86 19.50
C ARG A 19 13.14 -7.71 21.03
N ALA A 20 12.02 -7.83 21.72
CA ALA A 20 11.98 -7.75 23.17
C ALA A 20 12.89 -8.85 23.82
N ALA A 21 12.85 -10.08 23.27
CA ALA A 21 13.66 -11.19 23.75
C ALA A 21 15.16 -10.96 23.56
N ILE A 22 15.60 -10.49 22.37
CA ILE A 22 17.03 -10.23 22.12
C ILE A 22 17.56 -9.07 22.93
N LEU A 23 16.77 -8.02 23.14
CA LEU A 23 17.14 -6.89 24.00
C LEU A 23 17.18 -7.28 25.49
N LYS A 24 16.24 -8.13 25.96
CA LYS A 24 16.28 -8.68 27.31
C LYS A 24 17.55 -9.52 27.50
N TRP A 25 17.91 -10.34 26.51
CA TRP A 25 19.16 -11.11 26.51
C TRP A 25 20.39 -10.19 26.55
N PHE A 26 20.46 -9.20 25.71
CA PHE A 26 21.59 -8.27 25.61
C PHE A 26 21.81 -7.46 26.91
N ASN A 27 20.73 -6.97 27.51
CA ASN A 27 20.79 -6.17 28.72
C ASN A 27 21.00 -6.99 30.00
N GLY A 28 21.01 -8.34 29.90
CA GLY A 28 21.14 -9.21 31.08
C GLY A 28 19.97 -9.10 32.07
N LYS A 29 18.82 -8.56 31.65
CA LYS A 29 17.62 -8.34 32.48
C LYS A 29 16.75 -9.59 32.55
N TYR A 30 17.31 -10.69 33.05
CA TYR A 30 16.60 -11.97 33.25
C TYR A 30 17.15 -12.67 34.48
N GLU A 31 16.29 -13.43 35.16
CA GLU A 31 16.69 -14.33 36.24
C GLU A 31 17.49 -15.51 35.67
N PRO A 32 18.44 -16.09 36.44
CA PRO A 32 19.23 -17.24 35.98
C PRO A 32 18.39 -18.40 35.45
N SER A 33 17.22 -18.65 36.05
CA SER A 33 16.25 -19.68 35.64
C SER A 33 15.55 -19.37 34.31
N GLU A 34 15.49 -18.12 33.89
CA GLU A 34 14.87 -17.68 32.63
C GLU A 34 15.84 -17.75 31.45
N LYS A 35 17.16 -17.80 31.71
CA LYS A 35 18.20 -17.71 30.68
C LYS A 35 18.03 -18.75 29.58
N GLU A 36 17.80 -20.01 29.97
CA GLU A 36 17.65 -21.14 29.05
C GLU A 36 16.35 -21.03 28.23
N SER A 37 15.26 -20.62 28.88
CA SER A 37 13.97 -20.37 28.23
C SER A 37 14.07 -19.27 27.20
N LEU A 38 14.75 -18.16 27.53
CA LEU A 38 14.93 -17.01 26.67
C LEU A 38 15.76 -17.38 25.44
N ARG A 39 16.88 -18.10 25.63
CA ARG A 39 17.72 -18.60 24.55
C ARG A 39 16.95 -19.55 23.63
N SER A 40 16.20 -20.47 24.20
CA SER A 40 15.34 -21.40 23.47
C SER A 40 14.29 -20.69 22.64
N TYR A 41 13.65 -19.66 23.21
CA TYR A 41 12.69 -18.82 22.49
C TYR A 41 13.33 -18.12 21.29
N ILE A 42 14.49 -17.46 21.48
CA ILE A 42 15.21 -16.76 20.43
C ILE A 42 15.58 -17.76 19.31
N ASN A 43 16.20 -18.89 19.64
CA ASN A 43 16.58 -19.91 18.65
C ASN A 43 15.40 -20.45 17.84
N ARG A 44 14.26 -20.70 18.51
CA ARG A 44 13.05 -21.21 17.85
C ARG A 44 12.47 -20.24 16.84
N ASN A 45 12.55 -18.94 17.11
CA ASN A 45 11.96 -17.90 16.27
C ASN A 45 12.97 -17.27 15.31
N LEU A 46 14.26 -17.63 15.38
CA LEU A 46 15.35 -17.04 14.62
C LEU A 46 15.08 -17.04 13.10
N ILE A 47 14.73 -18.22 12.56
CA ILE A 47 14.49 -18.37 11.11
C ILE A 47 13.30 -17.55 10.67
N ALA A 48 12.20 -17.60 11.43
CA ALA A 48 10.99 -16.84 11.09
C ALA A 48 11.22 -15.32 11.16
N ALA A 49 11.95 -14.84 12.19
CA ALA A 49 12.32 -13.45 12.32
C ALA A 49 13.27 -12.99 11.20
N THR A 50 14.29 -13.79 10.87
CA THR A 50 15.21 -13.50 9.75
C THR A 50 14.46 -13.39 8.43
N THR A 51 13.55 -14.34 8.17
CA THR A 51 12.72 -14.33 6.96
C THR A 51 11.85 -13.07 6.90
N ALA A 52 11.19 -12.71 8.01
CA ALA A 52 10.37 -11.52 8.07
C ALA A 52 11.19 -10.23 7.84
N VAL A 53 12.37 -10.09 8.47
CA VAL A 53 13.26 -8.93 8.27
C VAL A 53 13.73 -8.85 6.80
N ARG A 54 14.05 -9.99 6.18
CA ARG A 54 14.45 -10.06 4.77
C ARG A 54 13.31 -9.70 3.83
N ASP A 55 12.12 -10.24 4.05
CA ASP A 55 10.92 -9.98 3.24
C ASP A 55 10.54 -8.49 3.28
N ALA A 56 10.77 -7.81 4.39
CA ALA A 56 10.59 -6.37 4.54
C ALA A 56 11.69 -5.54 3.85
N GLY A 57 12.76 -6.16 3.33
CA GLY A 57 13.92 -5.46 2.77
C GLY A 57 14.84 -4.80 3.80
N ALA A 58 14.63 -5.04 5.09
CA ALA A 58 15.36 -4.41 6.19
C ALA A 58 16.66 -5.13 6.57
N LEU A 59 16.91 -6.34 6.02
CA LEU A 59 18.13 -7.10 6.32
C LEU A 59 19.35 -6.46 5.67
N LYS A 60 20.22 -5.89 6.50
CA LYS A 60 21.50 -5.26 6.06
C LYS A 60 22.68 -6.15 6.45
N ARG A 61 23.57 -6.37 5.51
CA ARG A 61 24.84 -7.01 5.77
C ARG A 61 25.77 -6.05 6.50
N ILE A 62 26.62 -6.59 7.36
CA ILE A 62 27.55 -5.79 8.15
C ILE A 62 28.99 -6.28 7.95
N VAL A 63 29.93 -5.38 8.21
CA VAL A 63 31.35 -5.71 8.29
C VAL A 63 31.73 -5.81 9.75
N ILE A 64 32.31 -6.93 10.13
CA ILE A 64 32.79 -7.16 11.48
C ILE A 64 34.32 -7.36 11.40
N GLY A 65 35.05 -6.50 12.06
CA GLY A 65 36.49 -6.55 12.11
C GLY A 65 37.03 -6.11 13.46
N PRO A 66 38.29 -6.44 13.77
CA PRO A 66 38.97 -5.94 14.97
C PRO A 66 39.13 -4.44 14.90
N PRO A 67 39.31 -3.77 16.06
CA PRO A 67 39.77 -2.38 16.08
C PRO A 67 41.06 -2.21 15.23
N PRO A 68 41.22 -1.10 14.50
CA PRO A 68 42.32 -0.91 13.54
C PRO A 68 43.72 -1.16 14.09
N ALA A 69 43.92 -1.03 15.41
CA ALA A 69 45.21 -1.20 16.08
C ALA A 69 45.58 -2.66 16.38
N ILE A 70 44.67 -3.64 16.24
CA ILE A 70 44.90 -5.01 16.75
C ILE A 70 45.25 -6.00 15.63
N GLY A 71 44.93 -5.70 14.40
CA GLY A 71 45.05 -6.64 13.27
C GLY A 71 44.21 -7.91 13.48
N GLY A 72 43.62 -8.45 12.46
CA GLY A 72 42.79 -9.68 12.55
C GLY A 72 41.94 -9.87 11.32
N LEU A 73 41.16 -10.95 11.34
CA LEU A 73 40.26 -11.32 10.25
C LEU A 73 39.08 -10.35 10.19
N VAL A 74 38.85 -9.74 9.04
CA VAL A 74 37.65 -8.97 8.75
C VAL A 74 36.63 -9.89 8.10
N VAL A 75 35.41 -9.96 8.66
CA VAL A 75 34.29 -10.67 8.06
C VAL A 75 33.42 -9.65 7.32
N GLU A 76 33.51 -9.65 6.00
CA GLU A 76 32.68 -8.81 5.14
C GLU A 76 31.35 -9.49 4.84
N ASN A 77 30.31 -8.66 4.62
CA ASN A 77 28.96 -9.16 4.29
C ASN A 77 28.37 -10.14 5.29
N ALA A 78 28.69 -10.03 6.57
CA ALA A 78 28.15 -10.89 7.61
C ALA A 78 26.63 -10.70 7.76
N ASP A 79 25.91 -11.81 8.03
CA ASP A 79 24.50 -11.79 8.42
C ASP A 79 24.43 -11.58 9.95
N PRO A 80 24.04 -10.40 10.43
CA PRO A 80 24.10 -10.12 11.87
C PRO A 80 23.08 -10.95 12.67
N ILE A 81 21.98 -11.39 12.06
CA ILE A 81 20.98 -12.21 12.77
C ILE A 81 21.51 -13.62 13.04
N SER A 82 22.31 -14.17 12.15
CA SER A 82 22.95 -15.48 12.37
C SER A 82 24.00 -15.45 13.50
N MET A 83 24.49 -14.27 13.85
CA MET A 83 25.56 -14.02 14.83
C MET A 83 25.05 -13.46 16.16
N LEU A 84 23.75 -13.57 16.45
CA LEU A 84 23.12 -12.93 17.63
C LEU A 84 23.77 -13.26 18.96
N PHE A 85 24.31 -14.48 19.10
CA PHE A 85 24.95 -14.93 20.32
C PHE A 85 26.48 -14.83 20.29
N ASP A 86 27.03 -14.38 19.13
CA ASP A 86 28.47 -14.26 18.99
C ASP A 86 28.92 -12.90 19.51
N ASN A 87 29.92 -12.92 20.35
CA ASN A 87 30.58 -11.71 20.83
C ASN A 87 31.91 -11.57 20.08
N VAL A 88 31.81 -10.99 18.88
CA VAL A 88 32.99 -10.85 18.02
C VAL A 88 33.74 -9.57 18.39
N TYR A 89 35.00 -9.71 18.76
CA TYR A 89 35.86 -8.61 19.21
C TYR A 89 35.28 -7.77 20.37
N GLY A 90 34.48 -8.38 21.25
CA GLY A 90 33.86 -7.65 22.38
C GLY A 90 32.62 -6.86 22.04
N HIS A 91 32.16 -6.92 20.80
CA HIS A 91 30.95 -6.21 20.35
C HIS A 91 29.81 -7.16 20.06
N SER A 92 28.63 -6.85 20.59
CA SER A 92 27.40 -7.56 20.26
C SER A 92 26.74 -6.94 19.04
N VAL A 93 26.19 -7.77 18.16
CA VAL A 93 25.42 -7.35 16.98
C VAL A 93 23.96 -7.03 17.31
N ILE A 94 23.50 -7.38 18.54
CA ILE A 94 22.08 -7.25 18.94
C ILE A 94 21.50 -5.86 18.74
N PRO A 95 22.16 -4.73 19.07
CA PRO A 95 21.60 -3.40 18.83
C PRO A 95 21.26 -3.18 17.35
N ARG A 96 22.15 -3.56 16.43
CA ARG A 96 21.94 -3.42 14.98
C ARG A 96 20.81 -4.30 14.47
N VAL A 97 20.69 -5.52 15.03
CA VAL A 97 19.59 -6.42 14.71
C VAL A 97 18.26 -5.84 15.21
N ALA A 98 18.25 -5.23 16.38
CA ALA A 98 17.06 -4.55 16.90
C ALA A 98 16.61 -3.39 15.98
N ASP A 99 17.55 -2.58 15.47
CA ASP A 99 17.25 -1.50 14.51
C ASP A 99 16.67 -2.06 13.19
N MET A 100 17.21 -3.16 12.67
CA MET A 100 16.67 -3.83 11.48
C MET A 100 15.25 -4.38 11.71
N ILE A 101 14.98 -4.88 12.90
CA ILE A 101 13.63 -5.35 13.28
C ILE A 101 12.68 -4.17 13.36
N ASP A 102 13.08 -3.04 13.93
CA ASP A 102 12.24 -1.83 13.99
C ASP A 102 11.91 -1.30 12.59
N GLU A 103 12.90 -1.28 11.69
CA GLU A 103 12.69 -0.94 10.28
C GLU A 103 11.68 -1.91 9.61
N ALA A 104 11.81 -3.22 9.83
CA ALA A 104 10.89 -4.22 9.30
C ALA A 104 9.47 -4.10 9.86
N ILE A 105 9.34 -3.83 11.16
CA ILE A 105 8.04 -3.56 11.80
C ILE A 105 7.39 -2.35 11.14
N GLY A 106 8.12 -1.25 10.96
CA GLY A 106 7.61 -0.04 10.30
C GLY A 106 7.09 -0.31 8.89
N VAL A 107 7.81 -1.13 8.09
CA VAL A 107 7.35 -1.56 6.77
C VAL A 107 6.04 -2.36 6.86
N TYR A 108 5.94 -3.33 7.78
CA TYR A 108 4.71 -4.12 7.93
C TYR A 108 3.54 -3.33 8.50
N GLU A 109 3.79 -2.36 9.38
CA GLU A 109 2.77 -1.44 9.87
C GLU A 109 2.25 -0.56 8.75
N HIS A 110 3.13 -0.01 7.92
CA HIS A 110 2.75 0.74 6.73
C HIS A 110 1.93 -0.11 5.77
N LEU A 111 2.39 -1.33 5.43
CA LEU A 111 1.64 -2.26 4.59
C LEU A 111 0.31 -2.70 5.22
N ARG A 112 0.25 -2.87 6.55
CA ARG A 112 -0.99 -3.17 7.28
C ARG A 112 -1.96 -2.00 7.17
N ASP A 113 -1.47 -0.80 7.37
CA ASP A 113 -2.26 0.42 7.31
C ASP A 113 -2.72 0.67 5.86
N GLU A 114 -1.86 0.47 4.87
CA GLU A 114 -2.23 0.46 3.46
C GLU A 114 -3.26 -0.64 3.12
N THR A 115 -3.04 -1.88 3.56
CA THR A 115 -4.01 -2.99 3.34
C THR A 115 -5.26 -2.85 4.21
N GLY A 116 -5.16 -2.23 5.38
CA GLY A 116 -6.29 -1.87 6.24
C GLY A 116 -7.14 -0.76 5.63
N LEU A 117 -6.49 0.20 4.96
CA LEU A 117 -7.14 1.27 4.23
C LEU A 117 -7.69 0.76 2.87
N VAL A 118 -7.03 -0.17 2.19
CA VAL A 118 -7.60 -0.91 1.04
C VAL A 118 -8.80 -1.79 1.47
N ARG A 119 -8.87 -2.24 2.72
CA ARG A 119 -10.07 -2.89 3.29
C ARG A 119 -11.13 -1.92 3.78
N LEU A 120 -10.80 -0.63 3.90
CA LEU A 120 -11.74 0.46 4.15
C LEU A 120 -12.33 1.06 2.87
N VAL A 121 -11.89 0.61 1.68
CA VAL A 121 -12.74 0.67 0.50
C VAL A 121 -13.94 -0.19 0.86
N SER A 122 -15.06 0.46 1.15
CA SER A 122 -16.24 -0.24 1.61
C SER A 122 -16.63 -1.29 0.56
N ARG A 123 -17.24 -2.38 0.98
CA ARG A 123 -17.76 -3.39 0.04
C ARG A 123 -18.59 -2.72 -1.06
N GLU A 124 -19.29 -1.66 -0.70
CA GLU A 124 -20.09 -0.83 -1.59
C GLU A 124 -19.27 -0.11 -2.67
N ALA A 125 -18.09 0.42 -2.35
CA ALA A 125 -17.22 1.03 -3.37
C ALA A 125 -16.67 -0.03 -4.35
N ILE A 126 -16.34 -1.23 -3.86
CA ILE A 126 -15.95 -2.37 -4.73
C ILE A 126 -17.13 -2.81 -5.61
N ASP A 127 -18.35 -2.83 -5.06
CA ASP A 127 -19.55 -3.17 -5.80
C ASP A 127 -19.87 -2.12 -6.88
N ILE A 128 -19.59 -0.83 -6.63
CA ILE A 128 -19.68 0.27 -7.60
C ILE A 128 -18.69 0.07 -8.75
N GLU A 129 -17.39 -0.18 -8.44
CA GLU A 129 -16.36 -0.45 -9.46
C GLU A 129 -16.75 -1.63 -10.34
N ALA A 130 -17.15 -2.75 -9.73
CA ALA A 130 -17.57 -3.95 -10.43
C ALA A 130 -18.83 -3.73 -11.28
N ALA A 131 -19.73 -2.86 -10.85
CA ALA A 131 -20.93 -2.50 -11.63
C ALA A 131 -20.55 -1.69 -12.87
N PHE A 132 -19.63 -0.73 -12.75
CA PHE A 132 -19.15 0.04 -13.89
C PHE A 132 -18.43 -0.84 -14.91
N GLU A 133 -17.54 -1.71 -14.47
CA GLU A 133 -16.84 -2.66 -15.36
C GLU A 133 -17.81 -3.58 -16.12
N ARG A 134 -18.87 -4.02 -15.47
CA ARG A 134 -19.87 -4.92 -16.09
C ARG A 134 -20.84 -4.19 -17.01
N ALA A 135 -21.25 -2.97 -16.67
CA ALA A 135 -22.41 -2.33 -17.29
C ALA A 135 -22.06 -1.28 -18.36
N LEU A 136 -20.93 -0.54 -18.23
CA LEU A 136 -20.64 0.57 -19.14
C LEU A 136 -20.42 0.14 -20.59
N ARG A 137 -19.63 -0.92 -20.84
CA ARG A 137 -19.44 -1.42 -22.20
C ARG A 137 -20.76 -1.94 -22.84
N PRO A 138 -21.56 -2.78 -22.19
CA PRO A 138 -22.88 -3.17 -22.69
C PRO A 138 -23.84 -1.99 -22.91
N TYR A 139 -23.77 -0.95 -22.11
CA TYR A 139 -24.58 0.25 -22.29
C TYR A 139 -24.33 0.89 -23.65
N PHE A 140 -23.08 0.99 -24.07
CA PHE A 140 -22.67 1.57 -25.35
C PHE A 140 -22.58 0.57 -26.50
N ARG A 141 -23.25 -0.60 -26.41
CA ARG A 141 -23.20 -1.65 -27.46
C ARG A 141 -23.65 -1.20 -28.86
N LYS A 142 -24.39 -0.09 -29.00
CA LYS A 142 -24.85 0.45 -30.29
C LYS A 142 -23.84 1.38 -30.95
N GLY A 143 -22.82 1.80 -30.25
CA GLY A 143 -21.75 2.68 -30.70
C GLY A 143 -21.04 3.33 -29.53
N PRO A 144 -19.76 3.74 -29.69
CA PRO A 144 -18.99 4.37 -28.64
C PRO A 144 -19.56 5.71 -28.25
N PRO A 145 -19.37 6.15 -26.97
CA PRO A 145 -19.72 7.50 -26.55
C PRO A 145 -18.90 8.52 -27.32
N THR A 146 -19.51 9.66 -27.65
CA THR A 146 -18.85 10.72 -28.45
C THR A 146 -18.37 11.88 -27.58
N VAL A 147 -19.02 12.10 -26.46
CA VAL A 147 -18.68 13.12 -25.46
C VAL A 147 -18.62 12.50 -24.06
N GLU A 148 -17.84 13.09 -23.19
CA GLU A 148 -17.67 12.62 -21.81
C GLU A 148 -19.00 12.56 -21.05
N LYS A 149 -19.87 13.52 -21.32
CA LYS A 149 -21.22 13.56 -20.76
C LYS A 149 -22.02 12.27 -21.00
N ASP A 150 -21.85 11.63 -22.16
CA ASP A 150 -22.55 10.35 -22.44
C ASP A 150 -22.14 9.28 -21.42
N VAL A 151 -20.85 9.25 -21.02
CA VAL A 151 -20.32 8.33 -20.02
C VAL A 151 -20.79 8.69 -18.63
N GLN A 152 -20.80 9.99 -18.29
CA GLN A 152 -21.33 10.48 -17.01
C GLN A 152 -22.82 10.09 -16.86
N ASP A 153 -23.63 10.30 -17.88
CA ASP A 153 -25.06 9.97 -17.84
C ASP A 153 -25.28 8.44 -17.68
N ALA A 154 -24.43 7.61 -18.29
CA ALA A 154 -24.46 6.16 -18.10
C ALA A 154 -24.06 5.77 -16.68
N VAL A 155 -23.04 6.40 -16.12
CA VAL A 155 -22.58 6.20 -14.73
C VAL A 155 -23.70 6.60 -13.75
N GLU A 156 -24.36 7.72 -13.97
CA GLU A 156 -25.49 8.17 -13.16
C GLU A 156 -26.61 7.12 -13.11
N ILE A 157 -26.97 6.54 -14.26
CA ILE A 157 -27.99 5.48 -14.35
C ILE A 157 -27.56 4.25 -13.55
N ILE A 158 -26.28 3.87 -13.62
CA ILE A 158 -25.74 2.72 -12.87
C ILE A 158 -25.78 2.99 -11.37
N LEU A 159 -25.33 4.17 -10.90
CA LEU A 159 -25.37 4.56 -9.48
C LEU A 159 -26.80 4.55 -8.94
N ASN A 160 -27.75 5.10 -9.69
CA ASN A 160 -29.18 5.07 -9.34
C ASN A 160 -29.70 3.61 -9.25
N SER A 161 -29.30 2.74 -10.17
CA SER A 161 -29.71 1.32 -10.17
C SER A 161 -29.18 0.54 -8.97
N LEU A 162 -28.05 0.97 -8.40
CA LEU A 162 -27.46 0.40 -7.19
C LEU A 162 -28.09 0.98 -5.90
N GLY A 163 -28.93 2.00 -6.01
CA GLY A 163 -29.48 2.71 -4.86
C GLY A 163 -28.45 3.52 -4.08
N VAL A 164 -27.37 3.94 -4.74
CA VAL A 164 -26.30 4.76 -4.14
C VAL A 164 -26.77 6.20 -4.03
N ASP A 165 -26.60 6.80 -2.85
CA ASP A 165 -26.82 8.23 -2.66
C ASP A 165 -25.57 9.02 -3.07
N PHE A 166 -25.71 9.88 -4.08
CA PHE A 166 -24.61 10.64 -4.65
C PHE A 166 -25.02 12.08 -5.03
N THR A 167 -24.01 12.94 -5.17
CA THR A 167 -24.16 14.27 -5.78
C THR A 167 -23.36 14.32 -7.08
N ARG A 168 -23.86 15.05 -8.08
CA ARG A 168 -23.19 15.24 -9.37
C ARG A 168 -22.74 16.70 -9.50
N GLU A 169 -21.45 16.95 -9.77
CA GLU A 169 -20.85 18.26 -10.03
C GLU A 169 -21.20 19.37 -8.99
N GLN A 170 -21.40 18.99 -7.73
CA GLN A 170 -21.83 19.95 -6.70
C GLN A 170 -20.73 20.23 -5.66
N GLU A 171 -19.90 19.25 -5.37
CA GLU A 171 -18.89 19.39 -4.35
C GLU A 171 -17.56 19.85 -4.92
N THR A 172 -16.84 20.69 -4.19
CA THR A 172 -15.56 21.26 -4.64
C THR A 172 -14.40 20.88 -3.71
N ALA A 173 -13.23 20.64 -4.29
CA ALA A 173 -11.95 20.61 -3.61
C ALA A 173 -11.19 21.90 -3.92
N PRO A 174 -11.07 22.84 -2.99
CA PRO A 174 -10.31 24.06 -3.22
C PRO A 174 -8.80 23.77 -3.15
N VAL A 175 -8.06 24.17 -4.21
CA VAL A 175 -6.59 24.06 -4.24
C VAL A 175 -6.04 25.41 -4.71
N GLY A 176 -5.59 26.22 -3.75
CA GLY A 176 -5.17 27.60 -4.02
C GLY A 176 -6.31 28.44 -4.63
N PRO A 177 -6.08 29.14 -5.74
CA PRO A 177 -7.11 29.95 -6.39
C PRO A 177 -8.07 29.15 -7.29
N ARG A 178 -7.90 27.83 -7.42
CA ARG A 178 -8.70 26.95 -8.27
C ARG A 178 -9.60 26.05 -7.43
N SER A 179 -10.74 25.69 -7.98
CA SER A 179 -11.64 24.68 -7.44
C SER A 179 -11.72 23.52 -8.42
N PHE A 180 -11.57 22.33 -7.91
CA PHE A 180 -11.74 21.09 -8.68
C PHE A 180 -13.05 20.44 -8.26
N VAL A 181 -13.84 20.00 -9.23
CA VAL A 181 -15.17 19.44 -9.01
C VAL A 181 -15.19 18.03 -9.60
N PRO A 182 -15.28 16.97 -8.79
CA PRO A 182 -15.44 15.62 -9.34
C PRO A 182 -16.83 15.47 -9.97
N ASP A 183 -16.92 14.58 -10.96
CA ASP A 183 -18.18 14.32 -11.64
C ASP A 183 -19.26 13.81 -10.68
N PHE A 184 -18.87 12.92 -9.76
CA PHE A 184 -19.77 12.41 -8.72
C PHE A 184 -19.08 12.32 -7.37
N CYS A 185 -19.88 12.52 -6.30
CA CYS A 185 -19.44 12.30 -4.92
C CYS A 185 -20.43 11.40 -4.20
N VAL A 186 -19.91 10.37 -3.52
CA VAL A 186 -20.68 9.48 -2.65
C VAL A 186 -20.27 9.76 -1.21
N ALA A 187 -20.99 10.66 -0.55
CA ALA A 187 -20.62 11.17 0.78
C ALA A 187 -20.53 10.07 1.84
N GLY A 188 -21.45 9.08 1.81
CA GLY A 188 -21.45 7.94 2.72
C GLY A 188 -20.19 7.05 2.61
N LEU A 189 -19.44 7.14 1.50
CA LEU A 189 -18.23 6.36 1.23
C LEU A 189 -16.95 7.20 1.25
N ASP A 190 -17.07 8.52 1.45
CA ASP A 190 -15.95 9.46 1.32
C ASP A 190 -15.23 9.28 -0.04
N LEU A 191 -16.03 9.08 -1.12
CA LEU A 191 -15.61 8.69 -2.45
C LEU A 191 -15.90 9.80 -3.46
N ALA A 192 -14.87 10.23 -4.19
CA ALA A 192 -14.99 11.02 -5.41
C ALA A 192 -14.85 10.12 -6.64
N ILE A 193 -15.69 10.35 -7.65
CA ILE A 193 -15.64 9.61 -8.92
C ILE A 193 -15.36 10.61 -10.03
N GLU A 194 -14.34 10.34 -10.83
CA GLU A 194 -13.96 11.11 -12.01
C GLU A 194 -14.12 10.29 -13.27
N ILE A 195 -14.72 10.87 -14.29
CA ILE A 195 -14.97 10.22 -15.57
C ILE A 195 -14.06 10.86 -16.64
N LYS A 196 -13.45 10.04 -17.46
CA LYS A 196 -12.69 10.50 -18.62
C LYS A 196 -13.08 9.69 -19.85
N LEU A 197 -13.24 10.38 -20.98
CA LEU A 197 -13.41 9.75 -22.28
C LEU A 197 -12.13 9.87 -23.09
N ALA A 198 -11.44 8.75 -23.30
CA ALA A 198 -10.29 8.66 -24.19
C ALA A 198 -10.75 8.47 -25.64
N LYS A 199 -10.55 9.48 -26.47
CA LYS A 199 -10.92 9.48 -27.90
C LYS A 199 -9.75 9.93 -28.78
N LEU A 200 -9.82 9.67 -30.08
CA LEU A 200 -8.72 9.79 -31.04
C LEU A 200 -7.98 11.13 -31.06
N ASN A 201 -8.60 12.21 -30.62
CA ASN A 201 -7.95 13.50 -30.51
C ASN A 201 -7.25 13.76 -29.17
N HIS A 202 -7.28 12.79 -28.23
CA HIS A 202 -6.57 12.83 -26.96
C HIS A 202 -5.34 11.93 -27.05
N THR A 203 -4.23 12.37 -26.48
CA THR A 203 -3.08 11.48 -26.24
C THR A 203 -3.18 10.86 -24.85
N ALA A 204 -2.68 9.65 -24.69
CA ALA A 204 -2.62 9.00 -23.38
C ALA A 204 -1.86 9.85 -22.34
N SER A 205 -0.81 10.58 -22.79
CA SER A 205 -0.04 11.51 -21.94
C SER A 205 -0.89 12.66 -21.41
N LYS A 206 -1.74 13.26 -22.27
CA LYS A 206 -2.61 14.36 -21.85
C LYS A 206 -3.64 13.89 -20.83
N ILE A 207 -4.24 12.72 -21.04
CA ILE A 207 -5.16 12.12 -20.07
C ILE A 207 -4.44 11.90 -18.74
N GLN A 208 -3.20 11.41 -18.76
CA GLN A 208 -2.41 11.19 -17.56
C GLN A 208 -2.10 12.49 -16.80
N GLU A 209 -1.79 13.58 -17.50
CA GLU A 209 -1.55 14.90 -16.88
C GLU A 209 -2.80 15.47 -16.22
N GLU A 210 -3.95 15.36 -16.90
CA GLU A 210 -5.24 15.80 -16.35
C GLU A 210 -5.60 14.99 -15.09
N LEU A 211 -5.48 13.65 -15.15
CA LEU A 211 -5.73 12.77 -14.00
C LEU A 211 -4.82 13.06 -12.81
N ALA A 212 -3.53 13.32 -13.05
CA ALA A 212 -2.61 13.65 -11.97
C ALA A 212 -3.01 14.94 -11.23
N ALA A 213 -3.50 15.94 -11.96
CA ALA A 213 -3.99 17.19 -11.37
C ALA A 213 -5.27 16.97 -10.56
N ASP A 214 -6.25 16.25 -11.13
CA ASP A 214 -7.53 15.95 -10.50
C ASP A 214 -7.35 15.11 -9.23
N ILE A 215 -6.57 14.02 -9.31
CA ILE A 215 -6.25 13.16 -8.17
C ILE A 215 -5.57 13.94 -7.05
N SER A 216 -4.59 14.80 -7.41
CA SER A 216 -3.88 15.61 -6.41
C SER A 216 -4.83 16.56 -5.68
N ALA A 217 -5.77 17.15 -6.38
CA ALA A 217 -6.76 18.03 -5.81
C ALA A 217 -7.78 17.28 -4.94
N TYR A 218 -8.34 16.18 -5.45
CA TYR A 218 -9.39 15.42 -4.76
C TYR A 218 -8.87 14.78 -3.46
N ARG A 219 -7.62 14.36 -3.39
CA ARG A 219 -7.00 13.82 -2.17
C ARG A 219 -6.97 14.79 -0.99
N THR A 220 -7.19 16.08 -1.22
CA THR A 220 -7.28 17.07 -0.14
C THR A 220 -8.62 16.99 0.61
N LYS A 221 -9.62 16.35 0.02
CA LYS A 221 -10.98 16.31 0.57
C LYS A 221 -11.53 14.90 0.73
N TRP A 222 -11.30 14.00 -0.23
CA TRP A 222 -11.84 12.63 -0.21
C TRP A 222 -10.76 11.59 0.07
N LYS A 223 -11.13 10.56 0.83
CA LYS A 223 -10.23 9.43 1.13
C LYS A 223 -10.12 8.46 -0.03
N HIS A 224 -11.19 8.36 -0.82
CA HIS A 224 -11.27 7.45 -1.95
C HIS A 224 -11.54 8.21 -3.23
N ILE A 225 -10.82 7.83 -4.30
CA ILE A 225 -10.99 8.40 -5.63
C ILE A 225 -11.09 7.24 -6.61
N LEU A 226 -12.19 7.17 -7.35
CA LEU A 226 -12.38 6.23 -8.43
C LEU A 226 -12.33 6.97 -9.76
N VAL A 227 -11.33 6.66 -10.58
CA VAL A 227 -11.24 7.17 -11.94
C VAL A 227 -11.80 6.13 -12.90
N VAL A 228 -12.75 6.54 -13.73
CA VAL A 228 -13.37 5.72 -14.77
C VAL A 228 -12.96 6.27 -16.13
N ILE A 229 -12.15 5.52 -16.86
CA ILE A 229 -11.74 5.90 -18.22
C ILE A 229 -12.47 5.02 -19.22
N TYR A 230 -13.33 5.63 -20.05
CA TYR A 230 -13.89 4.92 -21.19
C TYR A 230 -12.98 5.14 -22.42
N ASP A 231 -12.40 4.05 -22.94
CA ASP A 231 -11.36 4.10 -23.97
C ASP A 231 -11.91 3.70 -25.34
N ASN A 232 -11.96 4.64 -26.26
CA ASN A 232 -12.30 4.44 -27.67
C ASN A 232 -11.06 4.06 -28.53
N GLY A 233 -10.12 3.30 -27.95
CA GLY A 233 -8.96 2.74 -28.65
C GLY A 233 -7.71 3.62 -28.63
N VAL A 234 -7.60 4.55 -27.69
CA VAL A 234 -6.43 5.45 -27.55
C VAL A 234 -5.36 4.88 -26.63
N ILE A 235 -5.76 4.15 -25.60
CA ILE A 235 -4.84 3.65 -24.59
C ILE A 235 -4.27 2.30 -25.05
N SER A 236 -3.00 2.33 -25.47
CA SER A 236 -2.29 1.12 -25.95
C SER A 236 -1.96 0.16 -24.80
N ASP A 237 -1.59 0.68 -23.61
CA ASP A 237 -1.23 -0.11 -22.43
C ASP A 237 -2.08 0.33 -21.20
N PRO A 238 -3.27 -0.28 -21.02
CA PRO A 238 -4.12 0.01 -19.86
C PRO A 238 -3.48 -0.39 -18.54
N TYR A 239 -2.64 -1.43 -18.52
CA TYR A 239 -1.98 -1.90 -17.31
C TYR A 239 -0.99 -0.84 -16.81
N LYS A 240 -0.14 -0.32 -17.69
CA LYS A 240 0.82 0.73 -17.34
C LYS A 240 0.10 1.99 -16.83
N MET A 241 -0.95 2.42 -17.51
CA MET A 241 -1.73 3.59 -17.09
C MET A 241 -2.37 3.40 -15.71
N ARG A 242 -2.90 2.20 -15.42
CA ARG A 242 -3.40 1.87 -14.07
C ARG A 242 -2.27 1.94 -13.04
N GLN A 243 -1.13 1.32 -13.28
CA GLN A 243 -0.02 1.26 -12.33
C GLN A 243 0.56 2.64 -11.99
N GLU A 244 0.58 3.55 -12.94
CA GLU A 244 1.07 4.92 -12.71
C GLU A 244 0.18 5.72 -11.76
N ASN A 245 -1.12 5.44 -11.72
CA ASN A 245 -2.11 6.16 -10.89
C ASN A 245 -2.38 5.48 -9.54
N ILE A 246 -2.32 4.14 -9.46
CA ILE A 246 -2.48 3.36 -8.21
C ILE A 246 -1.35 3.63 -7.19
N LYS A 247 -0.25 4.25 -7.59
CA LYS A 247 0.82 4.70 -6.67
C LYS A 247 0.31 5.65 -5.59
N HIS A 248 -0.86 6.24 -5.80
CA HIS A 248 -1.51 7.10 -4.82
C HIS A 248 -2.50 6.29 -4.00
N PHE A 249 -2.27 6.28 -2.69
CA PHE A 249 -3.16 5.64 -1.73
C PHE A 249 -4.62 6.13 -1.88
N GLY A 250 -5.59 5.19 -1.82
CA GLY A 250 -7.01 5.49 -1.95
C GLY A 250 -7.49 5.79 -3.38
N VAL A 251 -6.64 5.59 -4.40
CA VAL A 251 -6.99 5.80 -5.81
C VAL A 251 -7.17 4.47 -6.52
N SER A 252 -8.35 4.29 -7.13
CA SER A 252 -8.66 3.20 -8.06
C SER A 252 -8.82 3.74 -9.47
N VAL A 253 -8.35 3.01 -10.47
CA VAL A 253 -8.52 3.35 -11.88
C VAL A 253 -9.06 2.16 -12.64
N ILE A 254 -10.22 2.31 -13.24
CA ILE A 254 -10.81 1.35 -14.17
C ILE A 254 -10.74 1.88 -15.60
N ILE A 255 -10.38 1.03 -16.54
CA ILE A 255 -10.29 1.36 -17.95
C ILE A 255 -11.17 0.39 -18.72
N ILE A 256 -12.20 0.93 -19.35
CA ILE A 256 -13.21 0.17 -20.10
C ILE A 256 -12.99 0.43 -21.58
N LYS A 257 -12.55 -0.59 -22.28
CA LYS A 257 -12.38 -0.55 -23.74
C LYS A 257 -13.70 -0.79 -24.45
N HIS A 258 -13.95 0.04 -25.45
CA HIS A 258 -15.11 -0.15 -26.35
C HIS A 258 -14.99 -1.37 -27.23
#